data_f3b6db88d38e0cd558caf9dc163113c5
#
_entry.id   f3b6db88d38e0cd558caf9dc163113c5
#
_cell.length_a   1.000
_cell.length_b   1.000
_cell.length_c   1.000
_cell.angle_alpha   90.00
_cell.angle_beta   90.00
_cell.angle_gamma   90.00
#
_symmetry.space_group_name_H-M   'P 1'
#
loop_
_entity.id
_entity.type
_entity.pdbx_description
1 polymer ?
#
loop_
_entity_poly.entity_id
_entity_poly.type
_entity_poly.pdbx_seq_one_letter_code
_entity_poly.pdbx_strand_id
1 'polypeptide(L)'
;MASAIGYIRVSTDGQAQDGISLDAQRAKIEAWAMLNDYELAAVHVDAGISGKNCNRPGLQDALADCKKGSALVVYSLSRLSRSVRDTMDIGDKLAKVGADLVSLSEKIDTTSAAGKMVFRLLAVMNEFERDQISERTKSALQHKKAQGGCVGTVNFGYCLAADGNALVEDDNEQKIIAAIRDY
;
A
#
# COMPACT_ATOMS: atom_id res chain seq x y z
N MET A 1 -5.25 -7.90 -31.84
CA MET A 1 -5.41 -8.64 -30.58
C MET A 1 -5.18 -7.68 -29.43
N ALA A 2 -5.85 -7.87 -28.31
CA ALA A 2 -5.54 -7.12 -27.10
C ALA A 2 -4.17 -7.57 -26.57
N SER A 3 -3.37 -6.66 -25.98
CA SER A 3 -2.03 -6.99 -25.50
C SER A 3 -2.03 -7.18 -23.97
N ALA A 4 -1.31 -8.19 -23.50
CA ALA A 4 -1.03 -8.40 -22.09
C ALA A 4 0.41 -8.03 -21.76
N ILE A 5 0.61 -7.36 -20.63
CA ILE A 5 1.92 -7.06 -20.05
C ILE A 5 2.02 -7.85 -18.75
N GLY A 6 2.94 -8.79 -18.68
CA GLY A 6 3.18 -9.57 -17.47
C GLY A 6 4.08 -8.82 -16.50
N TYR A 7 3.78 -8.90 -15.21
CA TYR A 7 4.69 -8.43 -14.17
C TYR A 7 4.87 -9.52 -13.11
N ILE A 8 6.11 -9.88 -12.85
CA ILE A 8 6.49 -10.91 -11.89
C ILE A 8 7.53 -10.40 -10.89
N ARG A 9 7.41 -10.85 -9.64
CA ARG A 9 8.32 -10.42 -8.57
C ARG A 9 8.57 -11.53 -7.55
N VAL A 10 9.80 -11.64 -7.09
CA VAL A 10 10.16 -12.37 -5.88
C VAL A 10 11.03 -11.48 -5.00
N SER A 11 10.85 -11.56 -3.68
CA SER A 11 11.78 -10.95 -2.72
C SER A 11 12.80 -11.99 -2.25
N THR A 12 13.96 -11.55 -1.76
CA THR A 12 14.98 -12.42 -1.16
C THR A 12 14.41 -13.26 -0.02
N ASP A 13 13.51 -12.68 0.80
CA ASP A 13 12.82 -13.37 1.88
C ASP A 13 11.61 -14.19 1.43
N GLY A 14 11.05 -13.90 0.25
CA GLY A 14 9.79 -14.48 -0.22
C GLY A 14 9.93 -15.80 -0.97
N GLN A 15 11.14 -16.20 -1.34
CA GLN A 15 11.35 -17.54 -1.93
C GLN A 15 11.00 -18.67 -0.94
N ALA A 16 11.11 -18.41 0.36
CA ALA A 16 10.81 -19.39 1.40
C ALA A 16 9.34 -19.37 1.87
N GLN A 17 8.61 -18.24 1.73
CA GLN A 17 7.27 -18.09 2.32
C GLN A 17 6.10 -18.14 1.34
N ASP A 18 6.29 -17.74 0.08
CA ASP A 18 5.18 -17.62 -0.89
C ASP A 18 5.11 -18.75 -1.94
N GLY A 19 6.03 -19.71 -1.91
CA GLY A 19 5.94 -20.98 -2.65
C GLY A 19 5.91 -20.93 -4.18
N ILE A 20 5.91 -19.75 -4.83
CA ILE A 20 5.80 -19.66 -6.30
C ILE A 20 7.03 -18.96 -6.88
N SER A 21 7.78 -19.73 -7.71
CA SER A 21 8.95 -19.25 -8.43
C SER A 21 8.58 -18.24 -9.53
N LEU A 22 9.57 -17.48 -10.02
CA LEU A 22 9.40 -16.58 -11.16
C LEU A 22 8.86 -17.35 -12.40
N ASP A 23 9.41 -18.54 -12.66
CA ASP A 23 8.99 -19.36 -13.80
C ASP A 23 7.54 -19.81 -13.68
N ALA A 24 7.10 -20.19 -12.47
CA ALA A 24 5.72 -20.59 -12.24
C ALA A 24 4.74 -19.40 -12.36
N GLN A 25 5.16 -18.19 -11.93
CA GLN A 25 4.37 -16.97 -12.14
C GLN A 25 4.26 -16.67 -13.64
N ARG A 26 5.37 -16.75 -14.39
CA ARG A 26 5.41 -16.54 -15.84
C ARG A 26 4.48 -17.51 -16.56
N ALA A 27 4.61 -18.81 -16.28
CA ALA A 27 3.78 -19.83 -16.91
C ALA A 27 2.28 -19.60 -16.69
N LYS A 28 1.88 -19.13 -15.49
CA LYS A 28 0.47 -18.80 -15.22
C LYS A 28 -0.02 -17.58 -15.99
N ILE A 29 0.82 -16.56 -16.14
CA ILE A 29 0.50 -15.36 -16.93
C ILE A 29 0.38 -15.72 -18.42
N GLU A 30 1.30 -16.53 -18.95
CA GLU A 30 1.26 -17.03 -20.34
C GLU A 30 -0.02 -17.83 -20.59
N ALA A 31 -0.35 -18.76 -19.69
CA ALA A 31 -1.58 -19.55 -19.79
C ALA A 31 -2.83 -18.67 -19.76
N TRP A 32 -2.89 -17.66 -18.89
CA TRP A 32 -4.02 -16.73 -18.85
C TRP A 32 -4.15 -15.93 -20.14
N ALA A 33 -3.04 -15.41 -20.69
CA ALA A 33 -3.04 -14.65 -21.93
C ALA A 33 -3.56 -15.49 -23.09
N MET A 34 -3.09 -16.74 -23.21
CA MET A 34 -3.55 -17.68 -24.24
C MET A 34 -5.05 -17.99 -24.10
N LEU A 35 -5.54 -18.23 -22.87
CA LEU A 35 -6.95 -18.59 -22.63
C LEU A 35 -7.93 -17.45 -22.87
N ASN A 36 -7.46 -16.20 -22.81
CA ASN A 36 -8.28 -15.00 -22.95
C ASN A 36 -8.03 -14.24 -24.27
N ASP A 37 -7.34 -14.85 -25.24
CA ASP A 37 -7.05 -14.27 -26.55
C ASP A 37 -6.24 -12.97 -26.49
N TYR A 38 -5.32 -12.86 -25.51
CA TYR A 38 -4.35 -11.77 -25.37
C TYR A 38 -2.99 -12.18 -25.93
N GLU A 39 -2.34 -11.27 -26.63
CA GLU A 39 -0.94 -11.40 -27.00
C GLU A 39 -0.06 -10.94 -25.84
N LEU A 40 0.79 -11.82 -25.30
CA LEU A 40 1.75 -11.46 -24.26
C LEU A 40 2.93 -10.69 -24.88
N ALA A 41 2.86 -9.35 -24.84
CA ALA A 41 3.83 -8.47 -25.47
C ALA A 41 5.16 -8.40 -24.71
N ALA A 42 5.12 -8.40 -23.35
CA ALA A 42 6.31 -8.35 -22.52
C ALA A 42 6.05 -8.98 -21.15
N VAL A 43 7.11 -9.40 -20.45
CA VAL A 43 7.10 -9.81 -19.04
C VAL A 43 8.24 -9.11 -18.31
N HIS A 44 7.90 -8.20 -17.43
CA HIS A 44 8.86 -7.45 -16.62
C HIS A 44 9.10 -8.17 -15.28
N VAL A 45 10.36 -8.10 -14.81
CA VAL A 45 10.80 -8.88 -13.66
C VAL A 45 11.51 -7.99 -12.65
N ASP A 46 11.07 -8.03 -11.39
CA ASP A 46 11.79 -7.47 -10.25
C ASP A 46 12.24 -8.63 -9.32
N ALA A 47 13.44 -9.15 -9.56
CA ALA A 47 14.02 -10.20 -8.74
C ALA A 47 14.74 -9.62 -7.51
N GLY A 48 14.50 -10.21 -6.33
CA GLY A 48 15.17 -9.82 -5.08
C GLY A 48 14.72 -8.47 -4.52
N ILE A 49 13.65 -7.86 -5.03
CA ILE A 49 13.18 -6.53 -4.63
C ILE A 49 11.93 -6.65 -3.74
N SER A 50 11.93 -5.92 -2.62
CA SER A 50 10.77 -5.87 -1.71
C SER A 50 9.58 -5.16 -2.33
N GLY A 51 8.36 -5.64 -2.03
CA GLY A 51 7.10 -5.01 -2.42
C GLY A 51 6.71 -3.76 -1.59
N LYS A 52 7.58 -3.25 -0.72
CA LYS A 52 7.30 -2.08 0.14
C LYS A 52 7.24 -0.75 -0.62
N ASN A 53 7.83 -0.68 -1.79
CA ASN A 53 7.97 0.54 -2.58
C ASN A 53 7.55 0.23 -4.02
N CYS A 54 6.78 1.14 -4.65
CA CYS A 54 6.35 1.03 -6.04
C CYS A 54 7.38 1.59 -7.04
N ASN A 55 8.45 2.23 -6.55
CA ASN A 55 9.51 2.75 -7.42
C ASN A 55 10.54 1.65 -7.77
N ARG A 56 10.06 0.62 -8.46
CA ARG A 56 10.84 -0.54 -8.90
C ARG A 56 10.94 -0.50 -10.42
N PRO A 57 12.16 -0.74 -10.99
CA PRO A 57 12.38 -0.61 -12.44
C PRO A 57 11.40 -1.46 -13.26
N GLY A 58 11.30 -2.77 -12.97
CA GLY A 58 10.43 -3.66 -13.72
C GLY A 58 8.95 -3.29 -13.62
N LEU A 59 8.48 -2.78 -12.46
CA LEU A 59 7.11 -2.31 -12.34
C LEU A 59 6.88 -1.02 -13.14
N GLN A 60 7.83 -0.07 -13.12
CA GLN A 60 7.69 1.17 -13.87
C GLN A 60 7.70 0.89 -15.38
N ASP A 61 8.57 -0.01 -15.86
CA ASP A 61 8.61 -0.43 -17.24
C ASP A 61 7.30 -1.13 -17.65
N ALA A 62 6.77 -2.02 -16.79
CA ALA A 62 5.48 -2.68 -17.04
C ALA A 62 4.33 -1.66 -17.17
N LEU A 63 4.32 -0.64 -16.30
CA LEU A 63 3.30 0.42 -16.36
C LEU A 63 3.47 1.33 -17.58
N ALA A 64 4.70 1.59 -18.00
CA ALA A 64 5.00 2.40 -19.20
C ALA A 64 4.57 1.70 -20.50
N ASP A 65 4.67 0.37 -20.54
CA ASP A 65 4.25 -0.44 -21.68
C ASP A 65 2.73 -0.59 -21.78
N CYS A 66 2.00 -0.34 -20.68
CA CYS A 66 0.55 -0.40 -20.67
C CYS A 66 -0.07 0.73 -21.50
N LYS A 67 -0.90 0.37 -22.47
CA LYS A 67 -1.61 1.28 -23.38
C LYS A 67 -3.10 0.99 -23.35
N LYS A 68 -3.88 1.87 -23.99
CA LYS A 68 -5.33 1.68 -24.12
C LYS A 68 -5.66 0.29 -24.70
N GLY A 69 -6.47 -0.47 -23.96
CA GLY A 69 -6.89 -1.81 -24.34
C GLY A 69 -5.87 -2.91 -24.01
N SER A 70 -4.77 -2.60 -23.30
CA SER A 70 -3.88 -3.60 -22.73
C SER A 70 -4.32 -4.05 -21.34
N ALA A 71 -3.82 -5.20 -20.87
CA ALA A 71 -4.01 -5.68 -19.52
C ALA A 71 -2.65 -5.89 -18.82
N LEU A 72 -2.47 -5.29 -17.64
CA LEU A 72 -1.37 -5.64 -16.74
C LEU A 72 -1.76 -6.91 -15.97
N VAL A 73 -1.03 -7.99 -16.19
CA VAL A 73 -1.31 -9.30 -15.59
C VAL A 73 -0.27 -9.63 -14.54
N VAL A 74 -0.73 -9.89 -13.31
CA VAL A 74 0.12 -10.30 -12.19
C VAL A 74 -0.37 -11.60 -11.60
N TYR A 75 0.53 -12.36 -10.98
CA TYR A 75 0.12 -13.59 -10.29
C TYR A 75 -0.78 -13.29 -9.09
N SER A 76 -0.42 -12.29 -8.27
CA SER A 76 -1.21 -11.82 -7.13
C SER A 76 -0.97 -10.34 -6.88
N LEU A 77 -1.93 -9.68 -6.21
CA LEU A 77 -1.79 -8.27 -5.84
C LEU A 77 -0.58 -8.02 -4.93
N SER A 78 -0.20 -9.00 -4.12
CA SER A 78 0.99 -8.94 -3.27
C SER A 78 2.30 -8.85 -4.07
N ARG A 79 2.33 -9.28 -5.34
CA ARG A 79 3.46 -9.06 -6.26
C ARG A 79 3.50 -7.61 -6.73
N LEU A 80 2.33 -7.02 -6.92
CA LEU A 80 2.20 -5.64 -7.35
C LEU A 80 2.58 -4.67 -6.22
N SER A 81 1.97 -4.80 -5.03
CA SER A 81 2.33 -4.04 -3.83
C SER A 81 1.91 -4.79 -2.56
N ARG A 82 2.59 -4.50 -1.44
CA ARG A 82 2.15 -4.92 -0.10
C ARG A 82 1.11 -3.96 0.50
N SER A 83 0.97 -2.78 -0.08
CA SER A 83 0.00 -1.76 0.31
C SER A 83 -1.21 -1.84 -0.61
N VAL A 84 -2.40 -1.97 -0.04
CA VAL A 84 -3.64 -1.92 -0.80
C VAL A 84 -3.79 -0.55 -1.48
N ARG A 85 -3.40 0.53 -0.79
CA ARG A 85 -3.42 1.88 -1.35
C ARG A 85 -2.58 1.99 -2.62
N ASP A 86 -1.33 1.51 -2.57
CA ASP A 86 -0.46 1.55 -3.76
C ASP A 86 -1.04 0.72 -4.91
N THR A 87 -1.69 -0.40 -4.59
CA THR A 87 -2.39 -1.23 -5.58
C THR A 87 -3.55 -0.45 -6.22
N MET A 88 -4.32 0.31 -5.44
CA MET A 88 -5.39 1.17 -5.95
C MET A 88 -4.83 2.30 -6.81
N ASP A 89 -3.76 2.98 -6.37
CA ASP A 89 -3.09 4.03 -7.12
C ASP A 89 -2.57 3.52 -8.48
N ILE A 90 -2.08 2.27 -8.53
CA ILE A 90 -1.67 1.60 -9.78
C ILE A 90 -2.90 1.32 -10.65
N GLY A 91 -3.98 0.78 -10.08
CA GLY A 91 -5.23 0.54 -10.81
C GLY A 91 -5.80 1.83 -11.44
N ASP A 92 -5.77 2.93 -10.70
CA ASP A 92 -6.20 4.24 -11.20
C ASP A 92 -5.31 4.76 -12.33
N LYS A 93 -4.00 4.55 -12.24
CA LYS A 93 -3.06 4.89 -13.32
C LYS A 93 -3.37 4.10 -14.60
N LEU A 94 -3.60 2.79 -14.46
CA LEU A 94 -3.98 1.93 -15.58
C LEU A 94 -5.32 2.37 -16.19
N ALA A 95 -6.31 2.66 -15.36
CA ALA A 95 -7.62 3.13 -15.82
C ALA A 95 -7.52 4.47 -16.59
N LYS A 96 -6.63 5.39 -16.18
CA LYS A 96 -6.40 6.68 -16.87
C LYS A 96 -5.84 6.49 -18.28
N VAL A 97 -5.00 5.48 -18.49
CA VAL A 97 -4.48 5.18 -19.84
C VAL A 97 -5.40 4.23 -20.62
N GLY A 98 -6.49 3.76 -19.98
CA GLY A 98 -7.43 2.83 -20.58
C GLY A 98 -6.92 1.39 -20.62
N ALA A 99 -6.03 1.03 -19.70
CA ALA A 99 -5.54 -0.32 -19.48
C ALA A 99 -6.28 -0.97 -18.29
N ASP A 100 -6.30 -2.30 -18.28
CA ASP A 100 -6.92 -3.08 -17.23
C ASP A 100 -5.89 -3.78 -16.33
N LEU A 101 -6.31 -4.21 -15.13
CA LEU A 101 -5.52 -4.97 -14.18
C LEU A 101 -6.11 -6.37 -14.00
N VAL A 102 -5.25 -7.37 -14.08
CA VAL A 102 -5.64 -8.77 -13.85
C VAL A 102 -4.75 -9.38 -12.77
N SER A 103 -5.36 -9.94 -11.74
CA SER A 103 -4.71 -10.69 -10.67
C SER A 103 -5.23 -12.12 -10.65
N LEU A 104 -4.33 -13.08 -10.91
CA LEU A 104 -4.72 -14.48 -11.14
C LEU A 104 -5.11 -15.19 -9.84
N SER A 105 -4.40 -14.92 -8.74
CA SER A 105 -4.63 -15.57 -7.44
C SER A 105 -5.95 -15.14 -6.83
N GLU A 106 -6.22 -13.83 -6.82
CA GLU A 106 -7.44 -13.26 -6.26
C GLU A 106 -8.63 -13.30 -7.24
N LYS A 107 -8.40 -13.73 -8.49
CA LYS A 107 -9.41 -13.76 -9.56
C LYS A 107 -10.05 -12.39 -9.81
N ILE A 108 -9.24 -11.34 -9.71
CA ILE A 108 -9.65 -9.97 -10.01
C ILE A 108 -9.30 -9.69 -11.46
N ASP A 109 -10.29 -9.29 -12.24
CA ASP A 109 -10.13 -9.00 -13.65
C ASP A 109 -10.95 -7.74 -13.99
N THR A 110 -10.26 -6.60 -14.10
CA THR A 110 -10.90 -5.33 -14.40
C THR A 110 -11.24 -5.13 -15.88
N THR A 111 -10.98 -6.12 -16.74
CA THR A 111 -11.50 -6.11 -18.12
C THR A 111 -13.03 -6.24 -18.13
N SER A 112 -13.57 -6.90 -17.11
CA SER A 112 -15.02 -7.08 -16.91
C SER A 112 -15.61 -6.02 -15.98
N ALA A 113 -16.89 -5.70 -16.18
CA ALA A 113 -17.63 -4.78 -15.29
C ALA A 113 -17.72 -5.31 -13.86
N ALA A 114 -17.89 -6.63 -13.69
CA ALA A 114 -17.93 -7.28 -12.38
C ALA A 114 -16.57 -7.16 -11.66
N GLY A 115 -15.47 -7.41 -12.35
CA GLY A 115 -14.13 -7.27 -11.79
C GLY A 115 -13.79 -5.82 -11.41
N LYS A 116 -14.20 -4.83 -12.24
CA LYS A 116 -14.11 -3.41 -11.88
C LYS A 116 -14.87 -3.09 -10.60
N MET A 117 -16.06 -3.64 -10.44
CA MET A 117 -16.85 -3.47 -9.21
C MET A 117 -16.13 -4.07 -7.99
N VAL A 118 -15.64 -5.31 -8.11
CA VAL A 118 -14.90 -5.99 -7.02
C VAL A 118 -13.65 -5.19 -6.63
N PHE A 119 -12.87 -4.72 -7.61
CA PHE A 119 -11.69 -3.91 -7.37
C PHE A 119 -12.02 -2.61 -6.63
N ARG A 120 -13.11 -1.91 -7.02
CA ARG A 120 -13.58 -0.70 -6.32
C ARG A 120 -14.06 -0.99 -4.90
N LEU A 121 -14.72 -2.14 -4.67
CA LEU A 121 -15.13 -2.54 -3.33
C LEU A 121 -13.92 -2.74 -2.40
N LEU A 122 -12.83 -3.34 -2.90
CA LEU A 122 -11.58 -3.46 -2.13
C LEU A 122 -11.01 -2.08 -1.75
N ALA A 123 -11.09 -1.09 -2.65
CA ALA A 123 -10.68 0.28 -2.34
C ALA A 123 -11.50 0.88 -1.19
N VAL A 124 -12.82 0.78 -1.26
CA VAL A 124 -13.74 1.28 -0.23
C VAL A 124 -13.50 0.59 1.12
N MET A 125 -13.31 -0.73 1.12
CA MET A 125 -13.03 -1.47 2.35
C MET A 125 -11.71 -1.03 3.00
N ASN A 126 -10.68 -0.77 2.20
CA ASN A 126 -9.39 -0.28 2.70
C ASN A 126 -9.50 1.13 3.31
N GLU A 127 -10.28 2.03 2.70
CA GLU A 127 -10.58 3.35 3.28
C GLU A 127 -11.34 3.20 4.61
N PHE A 128 -12.36 2.36 4.65
CA PHE A 128 -13.13 2.10 5.85
C PHE A 128 -12.27 1.56 7.02
N GLU A 129 -11.40 0.58 6.76
CA GLU A 129 -10.47 0.06 7.77
C GLU A 129 -9.54 1.16 8.31
N ARG A 130 -9.02 2.01 7.43
CA ARG A 130 -8.18 3.15 7.81
C ARG A 130 -8.92 4.15 8.68
N ASP A 131 -10.16 4.48 8.31
CA ASP A 131 -10.99 5.41 9.06
C ASP A 131 -11.33 4.84 10.44
N GLN A 132 -11.67 3.55 10.53
CA GLN A 132 -11.87 2.87 11.81
C GLN A 132 -10.63 2.92 12.71
N ILE A 133 -9.44 2.66 12.16
CA ILE A 133 -8.18 2.75 12.92
C ILE A 133 -7.98 4.18 13.41
N SER A 134 -8.23 5.18 12.56
CA SER A 134 -8.12 6.59 12.92
C SER A 134 -9.08 6.97 14.05
N GLU A 135 -10.35 6.55 13.97
CA GLU A 135 -11.35 6.79 15.01
C GLU A 135 -10.97 6.14 16.35
N ARG A 136 -10.55 4.87 16.32
CA ARG A 136 -10.09 4.15 17.53
C ARG A 136 -8.89 4.86 18.14
N THR A 137 -7.93 5.30 17.32
CA THR A 137 -6.76 6.03 17.81
C THR A 137 -7.14 7.36 18.44
N LYS A 138 -8.02 8.14 17.78
CA LYS A 138 -8.53 9.41 18.33
C LYS A 138 -9.25 9.19 19.67
N SER A 139 -10.12 8.19 19.75
CA SER A 139 -10.84 7.86 20.98
C SER A 139 -9.90 7.45 22.12
N ALA A 140 -8.89 6.62 21.83
CA ALA A 140 -7.88 6.21 22.80
C ALA A 140 -7.06 7.40 23.31
N LEU A 141 -6.65 8.31 22.41
CA LEU A 141 -5.91 9.51 22.78
C LEU A 141 -6.77 10.50 23.59
N GLN A 142 -8.06 10.67 23.24
CA GLN A 142 -8.99 11.48 24.04
C GLN A 142 -9.21 10.91 25.43
N HIS A 143 -9.38 9.59 25.54
CA HIS A 143 -9.51 8.92 26.83
C HIS A 143 -8.25 9.08 27.69
N LYS A 144 -7.06 8.90 27.11
CA LYS A 144 -5.78 9.13 27.78
C LYS A 144 -5.66 10.59 28.28
N LYS A 145 -6.06 11.55 27.44
CA LYS A 145 -6.06 12.97 27.78
C LYS A 145 -7.04 13.30 28.92
N ALA A 146 -8.25 12.68 28.90
CA ALA A 146 -9.25 12.87 29.96
C ALA A 146 -8.77 12.32 31.31
N GLN A 147 -7.90 11.31 31.31
CA GLN A 147 -7.26 10.75 32.49
C GLN A 147 -6.02 11.56 32.95
N GLY A 148 -5.73 12.71 32.34
CA GLY A 148 -4.55 13.53 32.67
C GLY A 148 -3.23 12.99 32.06
N GLY A 149 -3.29 11.97 31.21
CA GLY A 149 -2.12 11.42 30.56
C GLY A 149 -1.59 12.31 29.42
N CYS A 150 -0.28 12.33 29.26
CA CYS A 150 0.36 13.04 28.17
C CYS A 150 0.04 12.40 26.81
N VAL A 151 -0.36 13.24 25.85
CA VAL A 151 -0.65 12.86 24.48
C VAL A 151 0.19 13.74 23.54
N GLY A 152 1.10 13.12 22.80
CA GLY A 152 2.00 13.84 21.89
C GLY A 152 3.32 14.27 22.53
N THR A 153 3.90 15.34 22.01
CA THR A 153 5.16 15.90 22.51
C THR A 153 4.93 16.67 23.80
N VAL A 154 5.83 16.51 24.78
CA VAL A 154 5.81 17.29 26.02
C VAL A 154 6.13 18.74 25.68
N ASN A 155 5.28 19.66 26.12
CA ASN A 155 5.50 21.08 25.91
C ASN A 155 6.61 21.60 26.82
N PHE A 156 7.34 22.62 26.38
CA PHE A 156 8.32 23.31 27.19
C PHE A 156 7.67 23.86 28.48
N GLY A 157 8.32 23.67 29.60
CA GLY A 157 7.79 23.97 30.93
C GLY A 157 7.21 22.77 31.68
N TYR A 158 7.16 21.62 31.04
CA TYR A 158 6.63 20.40 31.62
C TYR A 158 7.55 19.21 31.32
N CYS A 159 7.55 18.23 32.21
CA CYS A 159 8.19 16.91 31.98
C CYS A 159 7.23 15.78 32.29
N LEU A 160 7.59 14.57 31.88
CA LEU A 160 6.81 13.38 32.24
C LEU A 160 7.11 13.00 33.70
N ALA A 161 6.07 12.70 34.46
CA ALA A 161 6.21 12.12 35.79
C ALA A 161 6.96 10.77 35.73
N ALA A 162 7.41 10.26 36.86
CA ALA A 162 8.15 9.00 36.95
C ALA A 162 7.39 7.78 36.42
N ASP A 163 6.06 7.85 36.33
CA ASP A 163 5.17 6.84 35.75
C ASP A 163 5.09 6.90 34.21
N GLY A 164 5.71 7.93 33.58
CA GLY A 164 5.73 8.15 32.16
C GLY A 164 4.37 8.58 31.54
N ASN A 165 3.36 8.87 32.34
CA ASN A 165 2.01 9.17 31.87
C ASN A 165 1.53 10.58 32.14
N ALA A 166 1.72 11.08 33.37
CA ALA A 166 1.27 12.42 33.77
C ALA A 166 2.28 13.48 33.35
N LEU A 167 1.78 14.69 33.05
CA LEU A 167 2.60 15.88 32.87
C LEU A 167 2.76 16.55 34.23
N VAL A 168 4.00 16.84 34.61
CA VAL A 168 4.35 17.65 35.79
C VAL A 168 5.16 18.86 35.32
N GLU A 169 5.08 19.95 36.09
CA GLU A 169 5.86 21.15 35.78
C GLU A 169 7.35 20.89 35.99
N ASP A 170 8.17 21.37 35.06
CA ASP A 170 9.62 21.39 35.17
C ASP A 170 10.01 22.74 35.79
N ASP A 171 10.45 22.72 37.04
CA ASP A 171 10.78 23.95 37.81
C ASP A 171 11.81 24.86 37.12
N ASN A 172 12.74 24.28 36.35
CA ASN A 172 13.76 25.06 35.65
C ASN A 172 13.18 25.75 34.41
N GLU A 173 12.39 25.02 33.64
CA GLU A 173 11.75 25.57 32.45
C GLU A 173 10.65 26.56 32.80
N GLN A 174 9.90 26.34 33.90
CA GLN A 174 8.89 27.27 34.39
C GLN A 174 9.52 28.63 34.83
N LYS A 175 10.71 28.63 35.47
CA LYS A 175 11.45 29.85 35.79
C LYS A 175 11.82 30.63 34.53
N ILE A 176 12.20 29.94 33.46
CA ILE A 176 12.51 30.58 32.17
C ILE A 176 11.25 31.21 31.57
N ILE A 177 10.12 30.50 31.63
CA ILE A 177 8.82 31.00 31.14
C ILE A 177 8.42 32.26 31.92
N ALA A 178 8.58 32.27 33.26
CA ALA A 178 8.28 33.41 34.10
C ALA A 178 9.16 34.61 33.72
N ALA A 179 10.48 34.39 33.59
CA ALA A 179 11.42 35.46 33.19
C ALA A 179 11.10 36.07 31.82
N ILE A 180 10.60 35.29 30.87
CA ILE A 180 10.19 35.79 29.54
C ILE A 180 8.90 36.61 29.62
N ARG A 181 7.97 36.28 30.54
CA ARG A 181 6.72 37.04 30.72
C ARG A 181 6.93 38.40 31.39
N ASP A 182 7.97 38.51 32.23
CA ASP A 182 8.30 39.72 32.97
C ASP A 182 9.15 40.71 32.14
N TYR A 183 9.51 40.35 30.91
CA TYR A 183 10.27 41.16 29.95
C TYR A 183 9.34 41.83 28.95
#